data_311542605c4a3e90193b8ce966925c89
#
_entry.id   311542605c4a3e90193b8ce966925c89
#
_cell.length_a   1.000
_cell.length_b   1.000
_cell.length_c   1.000
_cell.angle_alpha   90.00
_cell.angle_beta   90.00
_cell.angle_gamma   90.00
#
_symmetry.space_group_name_H-M   'P 1'
#
loop_
_entity.id
_entity.type
_entity.pdbx_description
1 polymer ?
#
loop_
_entity_poly.entity_id
_entity_poly.type
_entity_poly.pdbx_seq_one_letter_code
_entity_poly.pdbx_strand_id
1 'polypeptide(L)'
;MKAVADTLGVSRSNLIERLKGRSKPRGSYHKAEDAELLPIIRRLVDQRPTYGYRRIAALLNRERRAADKPVVNAKRVHRIMGNHAMLLEKHTAVRKGRIYDGKVMVMRSNLRWCSDGLEFTCWNGEVIRLAFIIDAFDREILACTAVANAGISGSDVRDMMLEAVEKRFAATRAPHAIEHLSDNGSAYTARDTRLFAQALNLTPCFTPVASPQSKGMSEAFVKTLKRDYIRISAIPDAETALRLINGWIEIHRHSALKMASPRQFIRAKSN
;
A
#
# COMPACT_ATOMS: atom_id res chain seq x y z
N MET A 1 5.11 33.65 40.16
CA MET A 1 4.98 32.37 39.43
C MET A 1 4.36 32.51 38.05
N LYS A 2 3.22 33.22 37.89
CA LYS A 2 2.61 33.41 36.54
C LYS A 2 3.56 34.21 35.64
N ALA A 3 4.05 35.34 36.06
CA ALA A 3 4.98 36.17 35.28
C ALA A 3 6.26 35.40 34.88
N VAL A 4 6.83 34.61 35.78
CA VAL A 4 8.03 33.78 35.50
C VAL A 4 7.73 32.70 34.47
N ALA A 5 6.56 32.05 34.55
CA ALA A 5 6.15 31.05 33.58
C ALA A 5 5.93 31.65 32.17
N ASP A 6 5.31 32.81 32.11
CA ASP A 6 5.06 33.54 30.88
C ASP A 6 6.38 34.04 30.23
N THR A 7 7.33 34.55 31.05
CA THR A 7 8.66 34.99 30.57
C THR A 7 9.50 33.77 30.04
N LEU A 8 9.38 32.59 30.66
CA LEU A 8 10.12 31.40 30.25
C LEU A 8 9.40 30.59 29.16
N GLY A 9 8.19 30.95 28.76
CA GLY A 9 7.41 30.23 27.78
C GLY A 9 7.05 28.79 28.22
N VAL A 10 6.93 28.52 29.53
CA VAL A 10 6.63 27.20 30.09
C VAL A 10 5.31 27.21 30.89
N SER A 11 4.63 26.05 30.97
CA SER A 11 3.42 25.97 31.78
C SER A 11 3.73 26.13 33.27
N ARG A 12 2.84 26.81 34.03
CA ARG A 12 2.96 26.94 35.49
C ARG A 12 3.09 25.60 36.20
N SER A 13 2.39 24.59 35.77
CA SER A 13 2.44 23.25 36.35
C SER A 13 3.83 22.64 36.20
N ASN A 14 4.47 22.77 35.05
CA ASN A 14 5.82 22.30 34.79
C ASN A 14 6.86 23.03 35.70
N LEU A 15 6.68 24.35 35.88
CA LEU A 15 7.54 25.13 36.75
C LEU A 15 7.43 24.70 38.23
N ILE A 16 6.19 24.51 38.71
CA ILE A 16 5.92 24.04 40.07
C ILE A 16 6.47 22.64 40.32
N GLU A 17 6.29 21.71 39.38
CA GLU A 17 6.83 20.35 39.50
C GLU A 17 8.35 20.34 39.58
N ARG A 18 9.02 21.17 38.76
CA ARG A 18 10.49 21.31 38.80
C ARG A 18 10.99 21.88 40.11
N LEU A 19 10.34 22.97 40.61
CA LEU A 19 10.70 23.59 41.86
C LEU A 19 10.47 22.71 43.09
N LYS A 20 9.46 21.83 43.03
CA LYS A 20 9.18 20.84 44.09
C LYS A 20 10.09 19.60 44.01
N GLY A 21 11.05 19.55 43.10
CA GLY A 21 11.94 18.42 42.93
C GLY A 21 11.21 17.12 42.48
N ARG A 22 9.95 17.24 42.09
CA ARG A 22 9.09 16.10 41.70
C ARG A 22 9.23 15.68 40.23
N SER A 23 10.01 16.39 39.41
CA SER A 23 10.29 15.99 38.04
C SER A 23 11.17 14.73 38.08
N LYS A 24 10.54 13.56 38.13
CA LYS A 24 11.26 12.31 37.83
C LYS A 24 11.84 12.44 36.44
N PRO A 25 13.15 12.16 36.23
CA PRO A 25 13.69 12.07 34.90
C PRO A 25 12.78 11.11 34.13
N ARG A 26 12.34 11.50 32.94
CA ARG A 26 11.58 10.63 32.05
C ARG A 26 12.48 9.49 31.61
N GLY A 27 12.68 8.53 32.51
CA GLY A 27 13.37 7.30 32.21
C GLY A 27 12.62 6.54 31.08
N SER A 28 13.36 5.84 30.31
CA SER A 28 12.81 4.91 29.33
C SER A 28 11.89 3.92 30.06
N TYR A 29 10.57 4.03 29.80
CA TYR A 29 9.60 3.12 30.44
C TYR A 29 9.69 1.74 29.81
N HIS A 30 10.16 0.76 30.57
CA HIS A 30 10.24 -0.63 30.19
C HIS A 30 9.17 -1.44 30.91
N LYS A 31 8.47 -2.30 30.19
CA LYS A 31 7.63 -3.35 30.75
C LYS A 31 8.38 -4.66 30.63
N ALA A 32 8.35 -5.48 31.68
CA ALA A 32 8.99 -6.81 31.68
C ALA A 32 8.57 -7.67 30.47
N GLU A 33 7.27 -7.61 30.13
CA GLU A 33 6.69 -8.29 28.96
C GLU A 33 7.19 -7.78 27.60
N ASP A 34 7.96 -6.68 27.54
CA ASP A 34 8.54 -6.19 26.28
C ASP A 34 9.63 -7.15 25.76
N ALA A 35 10.25 -7.93 26.68
CA ALA A 35 11.22 -8.95 26.33
C ALA A 35 10.63 -10.07 25.45
N GLU A 36 9.35 -10.43 25.66
CA GLU A 36 8.65 -11.42 24.83
C GLU A 36 8.30 -10.88 23.44
N LEU A 37 8.03 -9.58 23.33
CA LEU A 37 7.64 -8.95 22.08
C LEU A 37 8.82 -8.64 21.17
N LEU A 38 9.98 -8.36 21.75
CA LEU A 38 11.18 -7.93 21.04
C LEU A 38 11.62 -8.92 19.93
N PRO A 39 11.76 -10.23 20.17
CA PRO A 39 12.18 -11.16 19.13
C PRO A 39 11.17 -11.26 17.99
N ILE A 40 9.87 -11.18 18.30
CA ILE A 40 8.83 -11.22 17.29
C ILE A 40 8.88 -9.95 16.43
N ILE A 41 9.00 -8.77 17.05
CA ILE A 41 9.12 -7.49 16.36
C ILE A 41 10.38 -7.49 15.48
N ARG A 42 11.52 -7.96 15.97
CA ARG A 42 12.78 -8.05 15.20
C ARG A 42 12.60 -8.92 13.97
N ARG A 43 12.07 -10.13 14.11
CA ARG A 43 11.77 -11.01 12.98
C ARG A 43 10.85 -10.35 11.94
N LEU A 44 9.80 -9.64 12.38
CA LEU A 44 8.89 -8.94 11.48
C LEU A 44 9.57 -7.76 10.76
N VAL A 45 10.49 -7.06 11.43
CA VAL A 45 11.29 -5.99 10.81
C VAL A 45 12.26 -6.56 9.78
N ASP A 46 12.94 -7.65 10.10
CA ASP A 46 13.88 -8.32 9.19
C ASP A 46 13.17 -8.85 7.93
N GLN A 47 11.96 -9.42 8.09
CA GLN A 47 11.14 -9.85 6.95
C GLN A 47 10.56 -8.69 6.13
N ARG A 48 10.39 -7.51 6.73
CA ARG A 48 9.74 -6.34 6.13
C ARG A 48 10.49 -5.05 6.48
N PRO A 49 11.71 -4.87 5.98
CA PRO A 49 12.60 -3.77 6.40
C PRO A 49 12.07 -2.37 6.07
N THR A 50 11.15 -2.27 5.13
CA THR A 50 10.52 -0.99 4.74
C THR A 50 9.25 -0.65 5.54
N TYR A 51 8.86 -1.52 6.50
CA TYR A 51 7.64 -1.32 7.27
C TYR A 51 7.90 -0.46 8.52
N GLY A 52 7.23 0.69 8.60
CA GLY A 52 7.20 1.49 9.82
C GLY A 52 6.39 0.83 10.94
N TYR A 53 6.58 1.30 12.17
CA TYR A 53 6.02 0.72 13.39
C TYR A 53 4.51 0.41 13.34
N ARG A 54 3.69 1.21 12.63
CA ARG A 54 2.24 0.96 12.51
C ARG A 54 1.94 -0.31 11.71
N ARG A 55 2.70 -0.56 10.64
CA ARG A 55 2.56 -1.78 9.83
C ARG A 55 3.10 -3.00 10.58
N ILE A 56 4.21 -2.85 11.29
CA ILE A 56 4.76 -3.90 12.18
C ILE A 56 3.77 -4.22 13.30
N ALA A 57 3.18 -3.23 13.96
CA ALA A 57 2.15 -3.45 14.97
C ALA A 57 0.92 -4.19 14.43
N ALA A 58 0.52 -3.91 13.20
CA ALA A 58 -0.61 -4.60 12.58
C ALA A 58 -0.30 -6.08 12.30
N LEU A 59 0.93 -6.39 11.81
CA LEU A 59 1.38 -7.78 11.62
C LEU A 59 1.49 -8.52 12.94
N LEU A 60 2.14 -7.94 13.94
CA LEU A 60 2.25 -8.48 15.29
C LEU A 60 0.88 -8.82 15.87
N ASN A 61 -0.07 -7.89 15.80
CA ASN A 61 -1.41 -8.10 16.35
C ASN A 61 -2.22 -9.14 15.61
N ARG A 62 -1.93 -9.36 14.33
CA ARG A 62 -2.53 -10.44 13.57
C ARG A 62 -2.04 -11.81 14.04
N GLU A 63 -0.73 -11.98 14.23
CA GLU A 63 -0.16 -13.21 14.77
C GLU A 63 -0.68 -13.48 16.20
N ARG A 64 -0.77 -12.43 17.02
CA ARG A 64 -1.29 -12.55 18.39
C ARG A 64 -2.75 -12.95 18.42
N ARG A 65 -3.60 -12.39 17.57
CA ARG A 65 -5.01 -12.82 17.47
C ARG A 65 -5.15 -14.25 17.01
N ALA A 66 -4.32 -14.70 16.05
CA ALA A 66 -4.33 -16.10 15.60
C ALA A 66 -3.89 -17.07 16.71
N ALA A 67 -3.13 -16.59 17.70
CA ALA A 67 -2.71 -17.33 18.89
C ALA A 67 -3.55 -17.02 20.15
N ASP A 68 -4.72 -16.39 19.99
CA ASP A 68 -5.64 -15.97 21.08
C ASP A 68 -4.97 -15.10 22.17
N LYS A 69 -3.98 -14.29 21.79
CA LYS A 69 -3.24 -13.39 22.69
C LYS A 69 -3.75 -11.95 22.59
N PRO A 70 -3.72 -11.17 23.68
CA PRO A 70 -4.19 -9.78 23.67
C PRO A 70 -3.38 -8.91 22.70
N VAL A 71 -4.04 -7.93 22.09
CA VAL A 71 -3.44 -7.00 21.13
C VAL A 71 -2.49 -6.02 21.83
N VAL A 72 -1.46 -5.60 21.11
CA VAL A 72 -0.44 -4.65 21.55
C VAL A 72 -0.68 -3.28 20.91
N ASN A 73 -0.65 -2.21 21.71
CA ASN A 73 -0.80 -0.86 21.21
C ASN A 73 0.39 -0.48 20.31
N ALA A 74 0.11 0.18 19.17
CA ALA A 74 1.13 0.63 18.23
C ALA A 74 2.17 1.60 18.87
N LYS A 75 1.79 2.38 19.90
CA LYS A 75 2.73 3.23 20.66
C LYS A 75 3.74 2.39 21.44
N ARG A 76 3.33 1.21 21.97
CA ARG A 76 4.24 0.28 22.62
C ARG A 76 5.23 -0.31 21.63
N VAL A 77 4.77 -0.73 20.44
CA VAL A 77 5.65 -1.21 19.37
C VAL A 77 6.63 -0.13 18.92
N HIS A 78 6.17 1.13 18.74
CA HIS A 78 7.03 2.26 18.41
C HIS A 78 8.15 2.46 19.46
N ARG A 79 7.82 2.38 20.75
CA ARG A 79 8.80 2.52 21.81
C ARG A 79 9.83 1.39 21.79
N ILE A 80 9.39 0.13 21.64
CA ILE A 80 10.31 -1.02 21.55
C ILE A 80 11.23 -0.88 20.34
N MET A 81 10.67 -0.56 19.16
CA MET A 81 11.48 -0.33 17.97
C MET A 81 12.47 0.84 18.13
N GLY A 82 12.06 1.92 18.82
CA GLY A 82 12.93 3.07 19.11
C GLY A 82 14.09 2.71 20.01
N ASN A 83 13.83 1.96 21.10
CA ASN A 83 14.85 1.53 22.04
C ASN A 83 15.90 0.58 21.44
N HIS A 84 15.58 -0.07 20.32
CA HIS A 84 16.44 -1.04 19.65
C HIS A 84 16.87 -0.60 18.23
N ALA A 85 16.81 0.71 17.93
CA ALA A 85 17.25 1.30 16.65
C ALA A 85 16.60 0.67 15.40
N MET A 86 15.35 0.18 15.50
CA MET A 86 14.60 -0.44 14.41
C MET A 86 13.61 0.51 13.72
N LEU A 87 13.60 1.80 14.08
CA LEU A 87 12.75 2.79 13.41
C LEU A 87 13.35 3.21 12.09
N LEU A 88 12.49 3.38 11.09
CA LEU A 88 12.90 3.96 9.81
C LEU A 88 13.30 5.42 9.99
N GLU A 89 14.29 5.86 9.21
CA GLU A 89 14.66 7.28 9.15
C GLU A 89 13.49 8.14 8.69
N LYS A 90 13.34 9.29 9.32
CA LYS A 90 12.31 10.27 8.96
C LYS A 90 12.83 11.12 7.78
N HIS A 91 12.42 10.80 6.58
CA HIS A 91 12.59 11.70 5.45
C HIS A 91 11.52 12.81 5.53
N THR A 92 11.91 13.99 6.00
CA THR A 92 11.09 15.20 5.94
C THR A 92 11.16 15.81 4.53
N ALA A 93 10.47 15.17 3.57
CA ALA A 93 10.22 15.84 2.31
C ALA A 93 9.25 17.01 2.55
N VAL A 94 9.68 18.22 2.25
CA VAL A 94 8.80 19.40 2.24
C VAL A 94 7.71 19.13 1.20
N ARG A 95 6.49 18.85 1.65
CA ARG A 95 5.34 18.72 0.76
C ARG A 95 5.02 20.08 0.19
N LYS A 96 5.35 20.31 -1.09
CA LYS A 96 4.74 21.43 -1.84
C LYS A 96 3.22 21.25 -1.74
N GLY A 97 2.52 22.30 -1.31
CA GLY A 97 1.06 22.30 -1.20
C GLY A 97 0.47 21.87 -2.55
N ARG A 98 -0.23 20.72 -2.58
CA ARG A 98 -0.97 20.31 -3.75
C ARG A 98 -2.36 20.90 -3.64
N ILE A 99 -2.80 21.60 -4.66
CA ILE A 99 -4.20 22.01 -4.81
C ILE A 99 -4.96 20.71 -5.13
N TYR A 100 -5.94 20.35 -4.31
CA TYR A 100 -6.78 19.18 -4.52
C TYR A 100 -8.10 19.65 -5.14
N ASP A 101 -8.35 19.30 -6.40
CA ASP A 101 -9.60 19.60 -7.11
C ASP A 101 -10.74 18.62 -6.75
N GLY A 102 -10.60 17.91 -5.65
CA GLY A 102 -11.57 16.96 -5.15
C GLY A 102 -11.04 15.53 -5.11
N LYS A 103 -11.64 14.72 -4.24
CA LYS A 103 -11.36 13.29 -4.10
C LYS A 103 -12.46 12.49 -4.78
N VAL A 104 -12.14 11.80 -5.87
CA VAL A 104 -13.07 10.83 -6.45
C VAL A 104 -13.25 9.69 -5.46
N MET A 105 -14.42 9.62 -4.83
CA MET A 105 -14.79 8.55 -3.91
C MET A 105 -15.71 7.56 -4.64
N VAL A 106 -15.23 6.34 -4.78
CA VAL A 106 -16.04 5.22 -5.27
C VAL A 106 -16.74 4.61 -4.05
N MET A 107 -18.07 4.43 -4.13
CA MET A 107 -18.90 4.07 -2.97
C MET A 107 -18.96 2.56 -2.70
N ARG A 108 -18.68 1.74 -3.70
CA ARG A 108 -18.69 0.27 -3.61
C ARG A 108 -17.75 -0.37 -4.62
N SER A 109 -17.42 -1.64 -4.39
CA SER A 109 -16.64 -2.46 -5.33
C SER A 109 -17.32 -2.58 -6.69
N ASN A 110 -16.53 -2.75 -7.73
CA ASN A 110 -16.96 -2.99 -9.10
C ASN A 110 -17.74 -1.84 -9.75
N LEU A 111 -17.56 -0.60 -9.27
CA LEU A 111 -18.04 0.60 -10.00
C LEU A 111 -16.96 1.15 -10.92
N ARG A 112 -15.72 1.13 -10.45
CA ARG A 112 -14.57 1.63 -11.23
C ARG A 112 -13.35 0.76 -10.97
N TRP A 113 -12.75 0.31 -12.05
CA TRP A 113 -11.44 -0.33 -12.07
C TRP A 113 -10.43 0.64 -12.69
N CYS A 114 -9.22 0.64 -12.17
CA CYS A 114 -8.13 1.46 -12.70
C CYS A 114 -7.03 0.55 -13.23
N SER A 115 -6.56 0.82 -14.44
CA SER A 115 -5.39 0.16 -15.02
C SER A 115 -4.22 1.12 -15.07
N ASP A 116 -3.06 0.62 -14.73
CA ASP A 116 -1.80 1.37 -14.78
C ASP A 116 -0.64 0.40 -14.97
N GLY A 117 0.54 0.93 -15.23
CA GLY A 117 1.73 0.13 -15.44
C GLY A 117 2.95 0.67 -14.71
N LEU A 118 3.97 -0.16 -14.63
CA LEU A 118 5.28 0.22 -14.14
C LEU A 118 6.37 -0.55 -14.90
N GLU A 119 7.55 0.04 -14.90
CA GLU A 119 8.75 -0.55 -15.46
C GLU A 119 9.85 -0.59 -14.40
N PHE A 120 10.65 -1.64 -14.42
CA PHE A 120 11.89 -1.76 -13.65
C PHE A 120 12.89 -2.67 -14.36
N THR A 121 14.17 -2.51 -14.00
CA THR A 121 15.29 -3.24 -14.61
C THR A 121 15.84 -4.27 -13.63
N CYS A 122 16.10 -5.47 -14.10
CA CYS A 122 16.80 -6.55 -13.40
C CYS A 122 18.31 -6.25 -13.31
N TRP A 123 19.04 -6.98 -12.47
CA TRP A 123 20.48 -6.77 -12.31
C TRP A 123 21.28 -7.07 -13.57
N ASN A 124 20.82 -8.02 -14.39
CA ASN A 124 21.43 -8.36 -15.68
C ASN A 124 21.08 -7.37 -16.82
N GLY A 125 20.30 -6.31 -16.53
CA GLY A 125 19.90 -5.30 -17.51
C GLY A 125 18.58 -5.58 -18.22
N GLU A 126 17.95 -6.74 -18.03
CA GLU A 126 16.63 -7.01 -18.58
C GLU A 126 15.56 -6.11 -17.99
N VAL A 127 14.63 -5.67 -18.84
CA VAL A 127 13.56 -4.72 -18.45
C VAL A 127 12.25 -5.46 -18.32
N ILE A 128 11.62 -5.34 -17.16
CA ILE A 128 10.28 -5.87 -16.90
C ILE A 128 9.27 -4.74 -16.97
N ARG A 129 8.22 -4.94 -17.77
CA ARG A 129 7.03 -4.08 -17.81
C ARG A 129 5.85 -4.85 -17.23
N LEU A 130 5.23 -4.26 -16.23
CA LEU A 130 4.08 -4.81 -15.52
C LEU A 130 2.88 -3.88 -15.74
N ALA A 131 1.76 -4.44 -16.20
CA ALA A 131 0.45 -3.79 -16.15
C ALA A 131 -0.46 -4.50 -15.15
N PHE A 132 -1.40 -3.78 -14.54
CA PHE A 132 -2.33 -4.32 -13.57
C PHE A 132 -3.69 -3.62 -13.62
N ILE A 133 -4.73 -4.31 -13.14
CA ILE A 133 -6.06 -3.75 -12.91
C ILE A 133 -6.35 -3.80 -11.41
N ILE A 134 -6.72 -2.65 -10.84
CA ILE A 134 -7.06 -2.48 -9.43
C ILE A 134 -8.49 -1.95 -9.27
N ASP A 135 -9.28 -2.52 -8.36
CA ASP A 135 -10.58 -1.97 -8.00
C ASP A 135 -10.41 -0.69 -7.17
N ALA A 136 -11.14 0.36 -7.54
CA ALA A 136 -11.01 1.68 -6.93
C ALA A 136 -11.54 1.75 -5.50
N PHE A 137 -12.38 0.84 -5.06
CA PHE A 137 -12.94 0.80 -3.72
C PHE A 137 -12.17 -0.11 -2.77
N ASP A 138 -12.07 -1.41 -3.09
CA ASP A 138 -11.49 -2.42 -2.19
C ASP A 138 -9.99 -2.63 -2.38
N ARG A 139 -9.38 -2.03 -3.41
CA ARG A 139 -7.94 -2.06 -3.69
C ARG A 139 -7.41 -3.43 -4.09
N GLU A 140 -8.28 -4.35 -4.47
CA GLU A 140 -7.85 -5.65 -4.98
C GLU A 140 -7.19 -5.49 -6.35
N ILE A 141 -6.04 -6.12 -6.54
CA ILE A 141 -5.46 -6.32 -7.85
C ILE A 141 -6.17 -7.51 -8.48
N LEU A 142 -7.02 -7.22 -9.45
CA LEU A 142 -7.87 -8.20 -10.09
C LEU A 142 -7.08 -9.07 -11.05
N ALA A 143 -6.26 -8.43 -11.87
CA ALA A 143 -5.37 -9.09 -12.81
C ALA A 143 -4.08 -8.30 -12.97
N CYS A 144 -3.05 -8.97 -13.42
CA CYS A 144 -1.79 -8.35 -13.82
C CYS A 144 -1.13 -9.16 -14.93
N THR A 145 -0.41 -8.48 -15.80
CA THR A 145 0.45 -9.08 -16.81
C THR A 145 1.83 -8.48 -16.74
N ALA A 146 2.84 -9.29 -16.97
CA ALA A 146 4.22 -8.82 -16.97
C ALA A 146 4.98 -9.43 -18.16
N VAL A 147 5.75 -8.59 -18.85
CA VAL A 147 6.55 -8.99 -20.00
C VAL A 147 8.01 -8.57 -19.81
N ALA A 148 8.92 -9.39 -20.32
CA ALA A 148 10.35 -9.13 -20.30
C ALA A 148 10.80 -8.55 -21.65
N ASN A 149 11.57 -7.47 -21.62
CA ASN A 149 12.22 -6.86 -22.78
C ASN A 149 11.29 -6.42 -23.94
N ALA A 150 9.97 -6.45 -23.71
CA ALA A 150 8.95 -6.04 -24.67
C ALA A 150 7.99 -5.01 -24.08
N GLY A 151 7.22 -4.33 -24.91
CA GLY A 151 6.10 -3.47 -24.49
C GLY A 151 4.86 -4.31 -24.16
N ILE A 152 4.01 -3.81 -23.27
CA ILE A 152 2.67 -4.37 -23.08
C ILE A 152 1.85 -4.14 -24.37
N SER A 153 1.38 -5.22 -24.97
CA SER A 153 0.62 -5.19 -26.20
C SER A 153 -0.89 -5.01 -25.96
N GLY A 154 -1.65 -4.73 -27.00
CA GLY A 154 -3.11 -4.68 -26.90
C GLY A 154 -3.72 -6.06 -26.59
N SER A 155 -3.09 -7.18 -27.00
CA SER A 155 -3.49 -8.53 -26.60
C SER A 155 -3.30 -8.75 -25.11
N ASP A 156 -2.14 -8.38 -24.56
CA ASP A 156 -1.88 -8.51 -23.11
C ASP A 156 -2.91 -7.75 -22.29
N VAL A 157 -3.30 -6.56 -22.75
CA VAL A 157 -4.32 -5.74 -22.08
C VAL A 157 -5.70 -6.41 -22.14
N ARG A 158 -6.07 -7.00 -23.29
CA ARG A 158 -7.35 -7.71 -23.42
C ARG A 158 -7.40 -8.96 -22.56
N ASP A 159 -6.35 -9.76 -22.55
CA ASP A 159 -6.24 -10.95 -21.71
C ASP A 159 -6.32 -10.61 -20.23
N MET A 160 -5.65 -9.52 -19.81
CA MET A 160 -5.73 -9.01 -18.44
C MET A 160 -7.14 -8.52 -18.07
N MET A 161 -7.88 -7.88 -19.00
CA MET A 161 -9.26 -7.48 -18.79
C MET A 161 -10.18 -8.69 -18.60
N LEU A 162 -10.03 -9.71 -19.44
CA LEU A 162 -10.79 -10.96 -19.34
C LEU A 162 -10.51 -11.66 -18.01
N GLU A 163 -9.23 -11.84 -17.67
CA GLU A 163 -8.81 -12.43 -16.40
C GLU A 163 -9.40 -11.69 -15.19
N ALA A 164 -9.45 -10.35 -15.22
CA ALA A 164 -10.03 -9.55 -14.16
C ALA A 164 -11.54 -9.82 -13.99
N VAL A 165 -12.27 -9.93 -15.10
CA VAL A 165 -13.72 -10.23 -15.10
C VAL A 165 -13.96 -11.66 -14.60
N GLU A 166 -13.23 -12.64 -15.11
CA GLU A 166 -13.34 -14.03 -14.71
C GLU A 166 -13.04 -14.25 -13.22
N LYS A 167 -11.94 -13.69 -12.73
CA LYS A 167 -11.57 -13.78 -11.30
C LYS A 167 -12.58 -13.13 -10.39
N ARG A 168 -13.22 -12.06 -10.85
CA ARG A 168 -14.13 -11.28 -10.01
C ARG A 168 -15.55 -11.82 -10.00
N PHE A 169 -16.01 -12.37 -11.12
CA PHE A 169 -17.40 -12.76 -11.32
C PHE A 169 -17.59 -14.23 -11.68
N ALA A 170 -16.53 -14.98 -11.90
CA ALA A 170 -16.58 -16.35 -12.45
C ALA A 170 -17.39 -16.45 -13.77
N ALA A 171 -17.30 -15.40 -14.59
CA ALA A 171 -18.03 -15.24 -15.85
C ALA A 171 -17.15 -14.49 -16.86
N THR A 172 -17.44 -14.65 -18.14
CA THR A 172 -16.71 -13.96 -19.23
C THR A 172 -17.20 -12.52 -19.48
N ARG A 173 -18.22 -12.06 -18.73
CA ARG A 173 -18.77 -10.72 -18.83
C ARG A 173 -19.19 -10.21 -17.46
N ALA A 174 -18.91 -8.95 -17.13
CA ALA A 174 -19.35 -8.31 -15.90
C ALA A 174 -20.89 -8.19 -15.86
N PRO A 175 -21.53 -8.43 -14.71
CA PRO A 175 -23.00 -8.40 -14.56
C PRO A 175 -23.59 -7.00 -14.72
N HIS A 176 -22.80 -5.97 -14.56
CA HIS A 176 -23.16 -4.56 -14.76
C HIS A 176 -22.00 -3.80 -15.37
N ALA A 177 -22.25 -2.61 -15.90
CA ALA A 177 -21.22 -1.78 -16.46
C ALA A 177 -20.24 -1.31 -15.38
N ILE A 178 -18.94 -1.43 -15.67
CA ILE A 178 -17.84 -1.02 -14.80
C ILE A 178 -16.99 -0.01 -15.55
N GLU A 179 -16.75 1.16 -14.98
CA GLU A 179 -15.80 2.12 -15.55
C GLU A 179 -14.39 1.55 -15.49
N HIS A 180 -13.73 1.45 -16.63
CA HIS A 180 -12.33 1.02 -16.74
C HIS A 180 -11.44 2.21 -17.09
N LEU A 181 -10.82 2.81 -16.08
CA LEU A 181 -9.96 3.98 -16.20
C LEU A 181 -8.53 3.55 -16.51
N SER A 182 -8.00 3.99 -17.64
CA SER A 182 -6.61 3.77 -18.07
C SER A 182 -5.93 5.08 -18.49
N ASP A 183 -4.63 4.99 -18.79
CA ASP A 183 -3.96 6.07 -19.50
C ASP A 183 -4.29 6.08 -20.99
N ASN A 184 -3.71 7.06 -21.71
CA ASN A 184 -3.86 7.21 -23.14
C ASN A 184 -2.86 6.35 -23.94
N GLY A 185 -2.32 5.28 -23.32
CA GLY A 185 -1.40 4.37 -23.98
C GLY A 185 -2.05 3.68 -25.19
N SER A 186 -1.27 3.47 -26.27
CA SER A 186 -1.78 2.88 -27.52
C SER A 186 -2.44 1.51 -27.32
N ALA A 187 -1.94 0.69 -26.38
CA ALA A 187 -2.52 -0.60 -26.04
C ALA A 187 -3.95 -0.50 -25.52
N TYR A 188 -4.30 0.57 -24.80
CA TYR A 188 -5.65 0.81 -24.25
C TYR A 188 -6.56 1.56 -25.22
N THR A 189 -6.01 2.49 -26.02
CA THR A 189 -6.78 3.32 -26.92
C THR A 189 -7.10 2.66 -28.26
N ALA A 190 -6.42 1.54 -28.58
CA ALA A 190 -6.67 0.76 -29.79
C ALA A 190 -8.15 0.39 -29.93
N ARG A 191 -8.67 0.46 -31.17
CA ARG A 191 -10.08 0.16 -31.47
C ARG A 191 -10.49 -1.21 -30.95
N ASP A 192 -9.69 -2.24 -31.20
CA ASP A 192 -9.98 -3.62 -30.82
C ASP A 192 -10.05 -3.78 -29.30
N THR A 193 -9.14 -3.12 -28.55
CA THR A 193 -9.14 -3.14 -27.08
C THR A 193 -10.39 -2.47 -26.52
N ARG A 194 -10.83 -1.36 -27.12
CA ARG A 194 -12.06 -0.66 -26.68
C ARG A 194 -13.32 -1.49 -26.95
N LEU A 195 -13.42 -2.12 -28.13
CA LEU A 195 -14.54 -3.00 -28.47
C LEU A 195 -14.56 -4.23 -27.57
N PHE A 196 -13.41 -4.82 -27.30
CA PHE A 196 -13.29 -5.96 -26.39
C PHE A 196 -13.70 -5.59 -24.95
N ALA A 197 -13.25 -4.44 -24.44
CA ALA A 197 -13.68 -3.94 -23.13
C ALA A 197 -15.20 -3.80 -23.05
N GLN A 198 -15.84 -3.23 -24.07
CA GLN A 198 -17.30 -3.11 -24.14
C GLN A 198 -18.02 -4.48 -24.17
N ALA A 199 -17.46 -5.47 -24.87
CA ALA A 199 -17.99 -6.83 -24.88
C ALA A 199 -17.95 -7.47 -23.47
N LEU A 200 -16.94 -7.15 -22.65
CA LEU A 200 -16.83 -7.56 -21.25
C LEU A 200 -17.73 -6.76 -20.30
N ASN A 201 -18.49 -5.77 -20.77
CA ASN A 201 -19.26 -4.80 -19.99
C ASN A 201 -18.35 -3.82 -19.18
N LEU A 202 -17.15 -3.57 -19.67
CA LEU A 202 -16.25 -2.54 -19.17
C LEU A 202 -16.40 -1.28 -20.01
N THR A 203 -16.66 -0.14 -19.38
CA THR A 203 -16.77 1.17 -20.05
C THR A 203 -15.39 1.83 -20.07
N PRO A 204 -14.71 1.93 -21.23
CA PRO A 204 -13.39 2.55 -21.29
C PRO A 204 -13.48 4.04 -20.92
N CYS A 205 -12.69 4.44 -19.95
CA CYS A 205 -12.50 5.82 -19.52
C CYS A 205 -11.01 6.16 -19.59
N PHE A 206 -10.67 7.31 -20.15
CA PHE A 206 -9.29 7.74 -20.26
C PHE A 206 -9.02 8.91 -19.33
N THR A 207 -7.81 8.97 -18.81
CA THR A 207 -7.40 10.06 -17.93
C THR A 207 -7.31 11.35 -18.75
N PRO A 208 -7.97 12.44 -18.33
CA PRO A 208 -7.75 13.74 -18.98
C PRO A 208 -6.27 14.12 -18.91
N VAL A 209 -5.76 14.76 -19.96
CA VAL A 209 -4.39 15.29 -20.00
C VAL A 209 -4.22 16.23 -18.80
N ALA A 210 -3.18 16.00 -17.98
CA ALA A 210 -2.86 16.76 -16.77
C ALA A 210 -3.80 16.60 -15.55
N SER A 211 -4.57 15.51 -15.44
CA SER A 211 -5.36 15.20 -14.22
C SER A 211 -4.71 14.11 -13.36
N PRO A 212 -3.76 14.44 -12.47
CA PRO A 212 -3.03 13.45 -11.67
C PRO A 212 -3.90 12.77 -10.59
N GLN A 213 -5.09 13.31 -10.32
CA GLN A 213 -5.92 12.86 -9.19
C GLN A 213 -6.69 11.57 -9.49
N SER A 214 -7.06 11.34 -10.74
CA SER A 214 -7.78 10.13 -11.17
C SER A 214 -6.95 8.86 -11.00
N LYS A 215 -5.62 8.96 -11.00
CA LYS A 215 -4.66 7.85 -10.88
C LYS A 215 -3.96 7.74 -9.51
N GLY A 216 -4.23 8.63 -8.58
CA GLY A 216 -3.51 8.68 -7.29
C GLY A 216 -3.47 7.36 -6.54
N MET A 217 -4.39 6.46 -6.80
CA MET A 217 -4.45 5.12 -6.22
C MET A 217 -3.47 4.16 -6.89
N SER A 218 -3.48 4.08 -8.20
CA SER A 218 -2.54 3.27 -8.98
C SER A 218 -1.11 3.72 -8.72
N GLU A 219 -0.85 5.02 -8.70
CA GLU A 219 0.45 5.57 -8.31
C GLU A 219 0.88 5.17 -6.90
N ALA A 220 -0.04 5.17 -5.93
CA ALA A 220 0.27 4.74 -4.56
C ALA A 220 0.62 3.25 -4.51
N PHE A 221 -0.06 2.41 -5.30
CA PHE A 221 0.28 1.00 -5.44
C PHE A 221 1.66 0.82 -6.09
N VAL A 222 1.93 1.48 -7.22
CA VAL A 222 3.24 1.45 -7.90
C VAL A 222 4.36 1.87 -6.95
N LYS A 223 4.19 2.97 -6.20
CA LYS A 223 5.17 3.43 -5.20
C LYS A 223 5.40 2.38 -4.12
N THR A 224 4.34 1.72 -3.67
CA THR A 224 4.43 0.66 -2.65
C THR A 224 5.13 -0.57 -3.21
N LEU A 225 4.79 -1.00 -4.44
CA LEU A 225 5.41 -2.15 -5.09
C LEU A 225 6.92 -1.92 -5.28
N LYS A 226 7.29 -0.75 -5.79
CA LYS A 226 8.71 -0.37 -5.95
C LYS A 226 9.47 -0.33 -4.62
N ARG A 227 8.86 0.24 -3.56
CA ARG A 227 9.52 0.40 -2.26
C ARG A 227 9.62 -0.90 -1.47
N ASP A 228 8.49 -1.64 -1.37
CA ASP A 228 8.33 -2.73 -0.40
C ASP A 228 8.68 -4.10 -0.99
N TYR A 229 8.85 -4.19 -2.32
CA TYR A 229 9.10 -5.44 -3.01
C TYR A 229 10.28 -5.34 -3.98
N ILE A 230 10.21 -4.52 -5.03
CA ILE A 230 11.23 -4.49 -6.08
C ILE A 230 12.59 -4.10 -5.51
N ARG A 231 12.69 -3.02 -4.73
CA ARG A 231 13.96 -2.49 -4.22
C ARG A 231 14.64 -3.36 -3.16
N ILE A 232 13.91 -4.26 -2.52
CA ILE A 232 14.43 -5.11 -1.44
C ILE A 232 14.61 -6.57 -1.85
N SER A 233 14.14 -6.95 -3.04
CA SER A 233 14.24 -8.30 -3.56
C SER A 233 15.48 -8.46 -4.43
N ALA A 234 16.10 -9.63 -4.37
CA ALA A 234 17.12 -10.02 -5.33
C ALA A 234 16.44 -10.37 -6.65
N ILE A 235 16.70 -9.59 -7.68
CA ILE A 235 16.10 -9.74 -9.02
C ILE A 235 17.25 -9.83 -10.04
N PRO A 236 17.93 -11.00 -10.12
CA PRO A 236 19.07 -11.16 -11.03
C PRO A 236 18.65 -11.10 -12.50
N ASP A 237 17.49 -11.62 -12.85
CA ASP A 237 16.99 -11.82 -14.20
C ASP A 237 15.47 -11.72 -14.31
N ALA A 238 14.98 -11.73 -15.55
CA ALA A 238 13.56 -11.62 -15.86
C ALA A 238 12.73 -12.81 -15.35
N GLU A 239 13.26 -14.02 -15.41
CA GLU A 239 12.58 -15.23 -14.94
C GLU A 239 12.27 -15.14 -13.43
N THR A 240 13.27 -14.75 -12.65
CA THR A 240 13.12 -14.53 -11.21
C THR A 240 12.10 -13.42 -10.94
N ALA A 241 12.13 -12.30 -11.70
CA ALA A 241 11.18 -11.21 -11.56
C ALA A 241 9.74 -11.68 -11.79
N LEU A 242 9.47 -12.38 -12.90
CA LEU A 242 8.15 -12.86 -13.26
C LEU A 242 7.58 -13.82 -12.20
N ARG A 243 8.40 -14.70 -11.67
CA ARG A 243 8.02 -15.62 -10.58
C ARG A 243 7.64 -14.88 -9.29
N LEU A 244 8.38 -13.82 -8.94
CA LEU A 244 8.16 -13.07 -7.69
C LEU A 244 6.91 -12.17 -7.74
N ILE A 245 6.58 -11.61 -8.92
CA ILE A 245 5.48 -10.64 -9.08
C ILE A 245 4.15 -11.19 -8.55
N ASN A 246 3.78 -12.40 -8.90
CA ASN A 246 2.53 -13.01 -8.45
C ASN A 246 2.45 -13.09 -6.92
N GLY A 247 3.53 -13.52 -6.27
CA GLY A 247 3.61 -13.55 -4.80
C GLY A 247 3.51 -12.16 -4.17
N TRP A 248 4.11 -11.14 -4.79
CA TRP A 248 4.01 -9.77 -4.27
C TRP A 248 2.59 -9.24 -4.28
N ILE A 249 1.85 -9.51 -5.34
CA ILE A 249 0.46 -9.07 -5.51
C ILE A 249 -0.46 -9.74 -4.49
N GLU A 250 -0.30 -11.03 -4.24
CA GLU A 250 -1.13 -11.77 -3.29
C GLU A 250 -0.95 -11.33 -1.83
N ILE A 251 0.29 -11.00 -1.43
CA ILE A 251 0.60 -10.59 -0.05
C ILE A 251 0.47 -9.11 0.19
N HIS A 252 0.19 -8.30 -0.84
CA HIS A 252 0.04 -6.86 -0.72
C HIS A 252 -1.07 -6.48 0.26
N ARG A 253 -0.77 -5.53 1.17
CA ARG A 253 -1.67 -5.04 2.21
C ARG A 253 -1.86 -3.54 2.13
N HIS A 254 -3.08 -3.10 2.31
CA HIS A 254 -3.40 -1.68 2.18
C HIS A 254 -3.77 -1.03 3.51
N SER A 255 -3.18 0.14 3.80
CA SER A 255 -3.45 0.89 5.04
C SER A 255 -4.91 1.33 5.19
N ALA A 256 -5.57 1.70 4.09
CA ALA A 256 -6.99 2.05 4.07
C ALA A 256 -7.92 0.86 4.40
N LEU A 257 -7.43 -0.37 4.26
CA LEU A 257 -8.14 -1.60 4.62
C LEU A 257 -7.72 -2.12 6.01
N LYS A 258 -7.31 -1.22 6.92
CA LYS A 258 -6.82 -1.56 8.26
C LYS A 258 -5.69 -2.59 8.25
N MET A 259 -4.81 -2.53 7.26
CA MET A 259 -3.70 -3.46 7.01
C MET A 259 -4.12 -4.90 6.70
N ALA A 260 -5.38 -5.13 6.35
CA ALA A 260 -5.82 -6.38 5.72
C ALA A 260 -5.35 -6.45 4.26
N SER A 261 -5.22 -7.65 3.71
CA SER A 261 -5.16 -7.78 2.25
C SER A 261 -6.56 -7.51 1.67
N PRO A 262 -6.67 -7.05 0.42
CA PRO A 262 -7.96 -6.82 -0.23
C PRO A 262 -8.88 -8.05 -0.15
N ARG A 263 -8.38 -9.25 -0.42
CA ARG A 263 -9.15 -10.50 -0.31
C ARG A 263 -9.68 -10.77 1.10
N GLN A 264 -8.91 -10.46 2.15
CA GLN A 264 -9.38 -10.57 3.53
C GLN A 264 -10.48 -9.56 3.87
N PHE A 265 -10.35 -8.34 3.33
CA PHE A 265 -11.35 -7.30 3.50
C PHE A 265 -12.68 -7.66 2.84
N ILE A 266 -12.64 -8.21 1.62
CA ILE A 266 -13.83 -8.64 0.88
C ILE A 266 -14.53 -9.78 1.62
N ARG A 267 -13.80 -10.83 2.01
CA ARG A 267 -14.35 -11.96 2.77
C ARG A 267 -15.01 -11.53 4.08
N ALA A 268 -14.44 -10.55 4.79
CA ALA A 268 -15.01 -10.04 6.04
C ALA A 268 -16.26 -9.19 5.83
N LYS A 269 -16.59 -8.76 4.61
CA LYS A 269 -17.82 -8.03 4.28
C LYS A 269 -18.91 -8.92 3.69
N SER A 270 -18.54 -10.12 3.23
CA SER A 270 -19.49 -11.08 2.65
C SER A 270 -20.10 -12.03 3.71
N ASN A 271 -19.59 -11.97 4.95
CA ASN A 271 -20.15 -12.58 6.16
C ASN A 271 -20.88 -11.52 6.99
#